data_6ce370ba1f411a9f02bc54cd36930999
#
_entry.id   6ce370ba1f411a9f02bc54cd36930999
#
_cell.length_a   1.000
_cell.length_b   1.000
_cell.length_c   1.000
_cell.angle_alpha   90.00
_cell.angle_beta   90.00
_cell.angle_gamma   90.00
#
_symmetry.space_group_name_H-M   'P 1'
#
loop_
_entity.id
_entity.type
_entity.pdbx_description
1 polymer ?
#
loop_
_entity_poly.entity_id
_entity_poly.type
_entity_poly.pdbx_seq_one_letter_code
_entity_poly.pdbx_strand_id
1 'polypeptide(L)'
;PGFVIAHCHSELSYLRGKIERRRGFAGFADSIARVRHEATPEERLTSAAYWNAKMYQEGITAVGDICNGASTFPLKQKSPVYYHNFIEYFGLQATNFSQTDAVAAEAARLGLPHSATPHSTYSLQDKPFREIAHRDNPLSIHFMESPGEQELFEGRGRLHARNLESGVGIDFAGY
;
A
#
# COMPACT_ATOMS: atom_id res chain seq x y z
N PRO A 1 -2.86 4.52 -27.44
CA PRO A 1 -2.55 3.58 -26.34
C PRO A 1 -1.33 4.09 -25.59
N GLY A 2 -1.37 4.02 -24.27
CA GLY A 2 -0.27 4.41 -23.40
C GLY A 2 0.20 3.25 -22.54
N PHE A 3 1.22 3.49 -21.72
CA PHE A 3 1.72 2.51 -20.77
C PHE A 3 0.80 2.38 -19.54
N VAL A 4 0.81 1.20 -18.93
CA VAL A 4 0.07 0.88 -17.71
C VAL A 4 1.04 0.54 -16.60
N ILE A 5 0.87 1.16 -15.43
CA ILE A 5 1.53 0.77 -14.19
C ILE A 5 0.52 -0.04 -13.37
N ALA A 6 0.76 -1.34 -13.21
CA ALA A 6 -0.18 -2.23 -12.53
C ALA A 6 -0.16 -2.09 -10.99
N HIS A 7 0.92 -1.52 -10.41
CA HIS A 7 1.08 -1.34 -8.97
C HIS A 7 1.90 -0.09 -8.68
N CYS A 8 1.33 0.82 -7.91
CA CYS A 8 1.94 2.09 -7.52
C CYS A 8 1.43 2.51 -6.14
N HIS A 9 2.22 3.30 -5.42
CA HIS A 9 1.83 3.98 -4.18
C HIS A 9 1.97 5.50 -4.38
N SER A 10 1.07 6.12 -5.13
CA SER A 10 1.16 7.55 -5.45
C SER A 10 1.15 8.46 -4.21
N GLU A 11 0.46 8.04 -3.17
CA GLU A 11 0.41 8.74 -1.88
C GLU A 11 1.76 8.81 -1.15
N LEU A 12 2.73 7.93 -1.53
CA LEU A 12 4.08 7.90 -0.96
C LEU A 12 5.11 8.65 -1.81
N SER A 13 4.70 9.34 -2.86
CA SER A 13 5.59 10.06 -3.79
C SER A 13 6.54 11.03 -3.10
N TYR A 14 6.14 11.63 -1.99
CA TYR A 14 6.94 12.56 -1.19
C TYR A 14 8.14 11.90 -0.49
N LEU A 15 8.18 10.57 -0.42
CA LEU A 15 9.28 9.80 0.18
C LEU A 15 10.46 9.61 -0.78
N ARG A 16 10.33 10.02 -2.04
CA ARG A 16 11.42 9.90 -3.00
C ARG A 16 12.70 10.55 -2.48
N GLY A 17 13.78 9.77 -2.46
CA GLY A 17 15.08 10.19 -1.96
C GLY A 17 15.26 10.20 -0.44
N LYS A 18 14.19 9.97 0.33
CA LYS A 18 14.23 9.91 1.80
C LYS A 18 14.38 8.49 2.35
N ILE A 19 14.10 7.47 1.54
CA ILE A 19 14.18 6.07 1.94
C ILE A 19 15.61 5.55 1.73
N GLU A 20 16.15 4.93 2.77
CA GLU A 20 17.48 4.31 2.72
C GLU A 20 17.48 3.10 1.77
N ARG A 21 18.47 3.07 0.86
CA ARG A 21 18.60 1.99 -0.12
C ARG A 21 19.42 0.83 0.44
N ARG A 22 19.20 -0.38 -0.08
CA ARG A 22 19.98 -1.60 0.19
C ARG A 22 20.02 -2.03 1.66
N ARG A 23 18.93 -1.77 2.40
CA ARG A 23 18.78 -2.15 3.82
C ARG A 23 17.93 -3.41 4.01
N GLY A 24 17.55 -4.07 2.93
CA GLY A 24 16.59 -5.18 2.94
C GLY A 24 15.18 -4.71 3.32
N PHE A 25 14.22 -5.64 3.32
CA PHE A 25 12.82 -5.31 3.53
C PHE A 25 12.54 -4.71 4.93
N ALA A 26 13.09 -5.29 6.00
CA ALA A 26 12.92 -4.75 7.35
C ALA A 26 13.48 -3.31 7.48
N GLY A 27 14.67 -3.05 6.92
CA GLY A 27 15.26 -1.71 6.92
C GLY A 27 14.48 -0.70 6.07
N PHE A 28 13.85 -1.15 4.98
CA PHE A 28 12.93 -0.35 4.19
C PHE A 28 11.69 0.04 5.01
N ALA A 29 11.04 -0.92 5.69
CA ALA A 29 9.88 -0.68 6.54
C ALA A 29 10.20 0.29 7.70
N ASP A 30 11.36 0.12 8.35
CA ASP A 30 11.83 1.02 9.40
C ASP A 30 12.09 2.43 8.87
N SER A 31 12.65 2.55 7.66
CA SER A 31 12.90 3.83 7.00
C SER A 31 11.58 4.57 6.71
N ILE A 32 10.57 3.88 6.16
CA ILE A 32 9.23 4.46 5.96
C ILE A 32 8.63 4.91 7.30
N ALA A 33 8.63 4.05 8.31
CA ALA A 33 8.05 4.37 9.61
C ALA A 33 8.65 5.65 10.23
N ARG A 34 9.96 5.85 10.05
CA ARG A 34 10.68 7.02 10.55
C ARG A 34 10.30 8.31 9.80
N VAL A 35 10.25 8.28 8.47
CA VAL A 35 10.12 9.52 7.66
C VAL A 35 8.70 9.82 7.19
N ARG A 36 7.75 8.88 7.32
CA ARG A 36 6.38 9.06 6.80
C ARG A 36 5.63 10.24 7.42
N HIS A 37 6.03 10.70 8.60
CA HIS A 37 5.38 11.79 9.33
C HIS A 37 6.04 13.15 9.13
N GLU A 38 7.19 13.21 8.43
CA GLU A 38 7.95 14.44 8.26
C GLU A 38 7.31 15.45 7.29
N ALA A 39 6.51 14.97 6.34
CA ALA A 39 5.88 15.83 5.33
C ALA A 39 4.48 16.29 5.76
N THR A 40 4.19 17.55 5.51
CA THR A 40 2.84 18.11 5.68
C THR A 40 1.86 17.53 4.66
N PRO A 41 0.52 17.59 4.90
CA PRO A 41 -0.47 17.18 3.91
C PRO A 41 -0.32 17.90 2.55
N GLU A 42 0.05 19.18 2.58
CA GLU A 42 0.27 19.99 1.38
C GLU A 42 1.48 19.51 0.57
N GLU A 43 2.61 19.25 1.23
CA GLU A 43 3.82 18.70 0.58
C GLU A 43 3.55 17.34 -0.05
N ARG A 44 2.77 16.47 0.61
CA ARG A 44 2.37 15.17 0.08
C ARG A 44 1.54 15.32 -1.19
N LEU A 45 0.54 16.20 -1.16
CA LEU A 45 -0.34 16.43 -2.30
C LEU A 45 0.40 17.09 -3.46
N THR A 46 1.28 18.06 -3.19
CA THR A 46 2.15 18.68 -4.19
C THR A 46 3.05 17.66 -4.87
N SER A 47 3.67 16.77 -4.09
CA SER A 47 4.50 15.70 -4.64
C SER A 47 3.69 14.73 -5.50
N ALA A 48 2.51 14.30 -5.03
CA ALA A 48 1.63 13.41 -5.79
C ALA A 48 1.20 14.07 -7.11
N ALA A 49 0.85 15.36 -7.11
CA ALA A 49 0.46 16.12 -8.30
C ALA A 49 1.62 16.22 -9.31
N TYR A 50 2.83 16.50 -8.83
CA TYR A 50 4.03 16.54 -9.67
C TYR A 50 4.27 15.19 -10.37
N TRP A 51 4.24 14.10 -9.63
CA TRP A 51 4.50 12.76 -10.19
C TRP A 51 3.36 12.27 -11.08
N ASN A 52 2.11 12.62 -10.78
CA ASN A 52 0.98 12.36 -11.69
C ASN A 52 1.18 13.04 -13.05
N ALA A 53 1.54 14.33 -13.06
CA ALA A 53 1.83 15.04 -14.29
C ALA A 53 3.03 14.45 -15.05
N LYS A 54 4.08 14.05 -14.32
CA LYS A 54 5.27 13.43 -14.89
C LYS A 54 4.96 12.07 -15.53
N MET A 55 4.18 11.22 -14.86
CA MET A 55 3.73 9.94 -15.40
C MET A 55 2.97 10.12 -16.72
N TYR A 56 2.04 11.09 -16.78
CA TYR A 56 1.30 11.37 -18.00
C TYR A 56 2.22 11.85 -19.14
N GLN A 57 3.16 12.75 -18.85
CA GLN A 57 4.17 13.22 -19.82
C GLN A 57 5.03 12.09 -20.37
N GLU A 58 5.33 11.06 -19.58
CA GLU A 58 6.09 9.87 -20.00
C GLU A 58 5.21 8.81 -20.68
N GLY A 59 3.95 9.12 -20.97
CA GLY A 59 3.04 8.26 -21.72
C GLY A 59 2.31 7.21 -20.89
N ILE A 60 2.29 7.32 -19.58
CA ILE A 60 1.49 6.46 -18.69
C ILE A 60 0.06 6.97 -18.71
N THR A 61 -0.88 6.10 -19.05
CA THR A 61 -2.30 6.43 -19.19
C THR A 61 -3.21 5.72 -18.18
N ALA A 62 -2.70 4.68 -17.52
CA ALA A 62 -3.43 3.98 -16.48
C ALA A 62 -2.50 3.52 -15.35
N VAL A 63 -3.02 3.56 -14.13
CA VAL A 63 -2.30 3.18 -12.90
C VAL A 63 -3.22 2.38 -11.98
N GLY A 64 -2.76 1.21 -11.53
CA GLY A 64 -3.26 0.53 -10.36
C GLY A 64 -2.57 1.10 -9.13
N ASP A 65 -3.29 1.87 -8.32
CA ASP A 65 -2.71 2.64 -7.24
C ASP A 65 -3.18 2.13 -5.88
N ILE A 66 -2.23 1.79 -5.02
CA ILE A 66 -2.48 1.32 -3.66
C ILE A 66 -2.82 2.52 -2.78
N CYS A 67 -3.92 2.43 -2.04
CA CYS A 67 -4.47 3.53 -1.27
C CYS A 67 -4.68 3.13 0.19
N ASN A 68 -3.93 3.78 1.08
CA ASN A 68 -4.11 3.70 2.54
C ASN A 68 -4.92 4.89 3.08
N GLY A 69 -5.16 5.89 2.22
CA GLY A 69 -5.92 7.09 2.54
C GLY A 69 -6.55 7.73 1.31
N ALA A 70 -7.43 8.71 1.54
CA ALA A 70 -8.19 9.39 0.49
C ALA A 70 -7.53 10.71 0.01
N SER A 71 -6.35 11.06 0.52
CA SER A 71 -5.74 12.39 0.28
C SER A 71 -5.46 12.69 -1.19
N THR A 72 -5.18 11.67 -2.01
CA THR A 72 -4.91 11.82 -3.44
C THR A 72 -6.16 11.75 -4.33
N PHE A 73 -7.33 11.40 -3.80
CA PHE A 73 -8.54 11.21 -4.58
C PHE A 73 -8.99 12.45 -5.37
N PRO A 74 -8.97 13.67 -4.80
CA PRO A 74 -9.31 14.88 -5.56
C PRO A 74 -8.37 15.14 -6.75
N LEU A 75 -7.11 14.75 -6.64
CA LEU A 75 -6.14 14.80 -7.73
C LEU A 75 -6.50 13.79 -8.82
N LYS A 76 -6.75 12.54 -8.42
CA LYS A 76 -7.08 11.43 -9.35
C LYS A 76 -8.36 11.68 -10.12
N GLN A 77 -9.38 12.28 -9.48
CA GLN A 77 -10.65 12.64 -10.13
C GLN A 77 -10.46 13.61 -11.31
N LYS A 78 -9.43 14.46 -11.25
CA LYS A 78 -9.11 15.47 -12.28
C LYS A 78 -7.95 15.05 -13.20
N SER A 79 -7.35 13.90 -12.96
CA SER A 79 -6.19 13.42 -13.70
C SER A 79 -6.57 12.95 -15.10
N PRO A 80 -5.72 13.20 -16.13
CA PRO A 80 -5.85 12.53 -17.42
C PRO A 80 -5.41 11.06 -17.38
N VAL A 81 -4.73 10.63 -16.31
CA VAL A 81 -4.36 9.23 -16.07
C VAL A 81 -5.55 8.52 -15.43
N TYR A 82 -5.93 7.36 -15.97
CA TYR A 82 -6.93 6.50 -15.35
C TYR A 82 -6.34 5.85 -14.09
N TYR A 83 -7.06 5.92 -12.98
CA TYR A 83 -6.69 5.26 -11.73
C TYR A 83 -7.69 4.18 -11.35
N HIS A 84 -7.21 2.95 -11.14
CA HIS A 84 -7.91 1.96 -10.33
C HIS A 84 -7.32 1.98 -8.92
N ASN A 85 -8.13 2.27 -7.91
CA ASN A 85 -7.69 2.46 -6.54
C ASN A 85 -7.86 1.17 -5.75
N PHE A 86 -6.75 0.52 -5.42
CA PHE A 86 -6.71 -0.64 -4.54
C PHE A 86 -6.73 -0.15 -3.09
N ILE A 87 -7.89 -0.21 -2.45
CA ILE A 87 -8.04 0.19 -1.04
C ILE A 87 -7.47 -0.90 -0.16
N GLU A 88 -6.36 -0.60 0.49
CA GLU A 88 -5.51 -1.60 1.11
C GLU A 88 -5.86 -1.86 2.57
N TYR A 89 -6.18 -3.11 2.89
CA TYR A 89 -6.50 -3.59 4.22
C TYR A 89 -5.30 -4.29 4.84
N PHE A 90 -4.92 -3.87 6.04
CA PHE A 90 -3.82 -4.46 6.81
C PHE A 90 -4.01 -4.25 8.31
N GLY A 91 -3.28 -5.01 9.11
CA GLY A 91 -3.29 -4.96 10.57
C GLY A 91 -3.51 -6.32 11.19
N LEU A 92 -2.43 -6.97 11.62
CA LEU A 92 -2.48 -8.30 12.25
C LEU A 92 -3.32 -8.32 13.54
N GLN A 93 -3.39 -7.20 14.25
CA GLN A 93 -4.18 -7.03 15.49
C GLN A 93 -5.43 -6.17 15.26
N ALA A 94 -5.78 -5.86 14.02
CA ALA A 94 -6.95 -5.06 13.72
C ALA A 94 -8.24 -5.82 14.12
N THR A 95 -9.05 -5.20 14.97
CA THR A 95 -10.35 -5.72 15.39
C THR A 95 -11.48 -5.27 14.46
N ASN A 96 -11.23 -4.23 13.68
CA ASN A 96 -12.13 -3.71 12.65
C ASN A 96 -11.34 -2.93 11.59
N PHE A 97 -11.97 -2.62 10.48
CA PHE A 97 -11.40 -1.88 9.36
C PHE A 97 -12.19 -0.61 9.03
N SER A 98 -12.88 -0.03 10.01
CA SER A 98 -13.76 1.13 9.79
C SER A 98 -13.07 2.33 9.13
N GLN A 99 -11.79 2.58 9.41
CA GLN A 99 -11.03 3.64 8.76
C GLN A 99 -10.77 3.33 7.28
N THR A 100 -10.43 2.08 6.96
CA THR A 100 -10.21 1.64 5.57
C THR A 100 -11.53 1.60 4.79
N ASP A 101 -12.61 1.13 5.43
CA ASP A 101 -13.96 1.16 4.86
C ASP A 101 -14.41 2.61 4.55
N ALA A 102 -14.03 3.59 5.38
CA ALA A 102 -14.29 5.01 5.10
C ALA A 102 -13.53 5.52 3.87
N VAL A 103 -12.30 5.03 3.62
CA VAL A 103 -11.54 5.34 2.38
C VAL A 103 -12.26 4.76 1.16
N ALA A 104 -12.75 3.52 1.24
CA ALA A 104 -13.52 2.90 0.16
C ALA A 104 -14.83 3.68 -0.12
N ALA A 105 -15.56 4.07 0.94
CA ALA A 105 -16.76 4.88 0.82
C ALA A 105 -16.48 6.25 0.16
N GLU A 106 -15.36 6.88 0.46
CA GLU A 106 -14.96 8.14 -0.16
C GLU A 106 -14.61 7.96 -1.64
N ALA A 107 -13.92 6.87 -2.02
CA ALA A 107 -13.68 6.55 -3.42
C ALA A 107 -14.99 6.37 -4.19
N ALA A 108 -15.95 5.62 -3.62
CA ALA A 108 -17.28 5.43 -4.18
C ALA A 108 -18.04 6.77 -4.32
N ARG A 109 -18.01 7.62 -3.28
CA ARG A 109 -18.67 8.94 -3.30
C ARG A 109 -18.12 9.84 -4.42
N LEU A 110 -16.83 9.73 -4.71
CA LEU A 110 -16.18 10.51 -5.78
C LEU A 110 -16.28 9.85 -7.17
N GLY A 111 -16.92 8.69 -7.28
CA GLY A 111 -17.04 7.95 -8.54
C GLY A 111 -15.72 7.38 -9.05
N LEU A 112 -14.74 7.17 -8.16
CA LEU A 112 -13.44 6.63 -8.52
C LEU A 112 -13.50 5.09 -8.60
N PRO A 113 -12.99 4.48 -9.68
CA PRO A 113 -12.83 3.03 -9.75
C PRO A 113 -11.95 2.53 -8.60
N HIS A 114 -12.46 1.56 -7.85
CA HIS A 114 -11.75 1.01 -6.70
C HIS A 114 -12.14 -0.43 -6.40
N SER A 115 -11.29 -1.12 -5.66
CA SER A 115 -11.56 -2.43 -5.06
C SER A 115 -10.85 -2.58 -3.71
N ALA A 116 -11.44 -3.38 -2.82
CA ALA A 116 -10.79 -3.78 -1.58
C ALA A 116 -9.66 -4.76 -1.90
N THR A 117 -8.51 -4.61 -1.24
CA THR A 117 -7.37 -5.50 -1.45
C THR A 117 -6.66 -5.81 -0.13
N PRO A 118 -6.26 -7.08 0.13
CA PRO A 118 -5.39 -7.38 1.26
C PRO A 118 -3.96 -6.90 0.95
N HIS A 119 -3.31 -6.27 1.92
CA HIS A 119 -1.93 -5.78 1.76
C HIS A 119 -0.96 -6.91 1.43
N SER A 120 -0.89 -7.92 2.30
CA SER A 120 0.04 -9.05 2.17
C SER A 120 -0.41 -10.23 3.03
N THR A 121 0.18 -11.39 2.77
CA THR A 121 -0.06 -12.62 3.54
C THR A 121 0.45 -12.53 4.98
N TYR A 122 1.38 -11.63 5.28
CA TYR A 122 1.98 -11.46 6.62
C TYR A 122 1.42 -10.27 7.42
N SER A 123 0.47 -9.53 6.87
CA SER A 123 -0.05 -8.31 7.50
C SER A 123 -1.51 -8.39 7.92
N LEU A 124 -2.18 -9.50 7.65
CA LEU A 124 -3.56 -9.79 8.02
C LEU A 124 -3.66 -11.18 8.64
N GLN A 125 -4.66 -11.40 9.49
CA GLN A 125 -5.10 -12.73 9.92
C GLN A 125 -5.77 -13.45 8.73
N ASP A 126 -5.75 -14.78 8.73
CA ASP A 126 -6.28 -15.60 7.63
C ASP A 126 -7.76 -15.29 7.32
N LYS A 127 -8.60 -15.18 8.35
CA LYS A 127 -10.03 -14.92 8.16
C LYS A 127 -10.29 -13.56 7.47
N PRO A 128 -9.83 -12.40 7.98
CA PRO A 128 -10.03 -11.13 7.27
C PRO A 128 -9.33 -11.09 5.91
N PHE A 129 -8.18 -11.75 5.74
CA PHE A 129 -7.53 -11.87 4.44
C PHE A 129 -8.47 -12.49 3.41
N ARG A 130 -9.06 -13.66 3.72
CA ARG A 130 -9.98 -14.35 2.82
C ARG A 130 -11.24 -13.54 2.55
N GLU A 131 -11.83 -12.94 3.59
CA GLU A 131 -13.03 -12.11 3.45
C GLU A 131 -12.79 -10.92 2.52
N ILE A 132 -11.65 -10.24 2.62
CA ILE A 132 -11.30 -9.10 1.79
C ILE A 132 -11.00 -9.55 0.36
N ALA A 133 -10.24 -10.64 0.20
CA ALA A 133 -9.89 -11.18 -1.11
C ALA A 133 -11.08 -11.65 -1.95
N HIS A 134 -12.24 -11.87 -1.32
CA HIS A 134 -13.47 -12.28 -2.02
C HIS A 134 -14.48 -11.12 -2.23
N ARG A 135 -14.17 -9.90 -1.75
CA ARG A 135 -15.10 -8.76 -1.88
C ARG A 135 -15.22 -8.25 -3.31
N ASP A 136 -14.08 -8.01 -3.96
CA ASP A 136 -14.00 -7.25 -5.20
C ASP A 136 -12.96 -7.81 -6.19
N ASN A 137 -12.97 -7.28 -7.42
CA ASN A 137 -11.98 -7.53 -8.46
C ASN A 137 -11.75 -6.23 -9.27
N PRO A 138 -10.54 -5.99 -9.81
CA PRO A 138 -9.31 -6.79 -9.63
C PRO A 138 -8.71 -6.66 -8.22
N LEU A 139 -7.77 -7.56 -7.88
CA LEU A 139 -7.01 -7.53 -6.64
C LEU A 139 -5.55 -7.17 -6.90
N SER A 140 -4.89 -6.61 -5.89
CA SER A 140 -3.45 -6.44 -5.82
C SER A 140 -2.96 -6.93 -4.46
N ILE A 141 -1.77 -7.50 -4.40
CA ILE A 141 -1.18 -8.01 -3.15
C ILE A 141 0.33 -7.91 -3.20
N HIS A 142 0.95 -7.55 -2.08
CA HIS A 142 2.39 -7.72 -1.88
C HIS A 142 2.63 -9.17 -1.47
N PHE A 143 3.37 -9.91 -2.27
CA PHE A 143 3.61 -11.33 -2.05
C PHE A 143 5.02 -11.72 -2.45
N MET A 144 5.75 -12.35 -1.53
CA MET A 144 7.12 -12.84 -1.73
C MET A 144 8.06 -11.78 -2.34
N GLU A 145 7.90 -10.53 -1.90
CA GLU A 145 8.61 -9.38 -2.44
C GLU A 145 10.10 -9.33 -2.03
N SER A 146 10.49 -10.14 -1.03
CA SER A 146 11.88 -10.22 -0.59
C SER A 146 12.21 -11.57 0.05
N PRO A 147 13.51 -11.96 0.09
CA PRO A 147 13.95 -13.12 0.87
C PRO A 147 13.57 -13.03 2.35
N GLY A 148 13.44 -11.83 2.91
CA GLY A 148 13.01 -11.62 4.29
C GLY A 148 11.57 -12.04 4.57
N GLU A 149 10.71 -12.03 3.59
CA GLU A 149 9.34 -12.55 3.71
C GLU A 149 9.33 -14.08 3.77
N GLN A 150 10.13 -14.74 2.92
CA GLN A 150 10.32 -16.19 3.02
C GLN A 150 10.87 -16.60 4.38
N GLU A 151 11.89 -15.89 4.87
CA GLU A 151 12.46 -16.12 6.20
C GLU A 151 11.44 -15.97 7.32
N LEU A 152 10.51 -15.00 7.19
CA LEU A 152 9.42 -14.80 8.15
C LEU A 152 8.53 -16.05 8.24
N PHE A 153 8.12 -16.62 7.10
CA PHE A 153 7.31 -17.83 7.08
C PHE A 153 8.06 -19.09 7.58
N GLU A 154 9.37 -19.06 7.49
CA GLU A 154 10.24 -20.11 8.07
C GLU A 154 10.53 -19.89 9.57
N GLY A 155 9.94 -18.89 10.21
CA GLY A 155 10.12 -18.58 11.63
C GLY A 155 11.52 -18.05 11.96
N ARG A 156 12.19 -17.38 11.02
CA ARG A 156 13.55 -16.84 11.18
C ARG A 156 13.70 -15.47 10.51
N GLY A 157 14.88 -14.91 10.66
CA GLY A 157 15.22 -13.65 9.99
C GLY A 157 14.80 -12.39 10.77
N ARG A 158 15.22 -11.24 10.23
CA ARG A 158 15.04 -9.95 10.90
C ARG A 158 13.56 -9.53 10.99
N LEU A 159 12.77 -9.84 9.99
CA LEU A 159 11.34 -9.48 9.98
C LEU A 159 10.59 -10.29 11.04
N HIS A 160 10.92 -11.57 11.20
CA HIS A 160 10.37 -12.41 12.27
C HIS A 160 10.73 -11.86 13.66
N ALA A 161 11.99 -11.57 13.91
CA ALA A 161 12.45 -10.98 15.17
C ALA A 161 11.72 -9.66 15.48
N ARG A 162 11.57 -8.77 14.49
CA ARG A 162 10.84 -7.52 14.62
C ARG A 162 9.36 -7.72 14.99
N ASN A 163 8.69 -8.71 14.42
CA ASN A 163 7.31 -9.03 14.76
C ASN A 163 7.19 -9.50 16.22
N LEU A 164 8.10 -10.36 16.68
CA LEU A 164 8.13 -10.79 18.08
C LEU A 164 8.37 -9.61 19.05
N GLU A 165 9.33 -8.74 18.73
CA GLU A 165 9.63 -7.53 19.53
C GLU A 165 8.45 -6.56 19.61
N SER A 166 7.65 -6.48 18.56
CA SER A 166 6.44 -5.64 18.52
C SER A 166 5.23 -6.27 19.21
N GLY A 167 5.37 -7.44 19.83
CA GLY A 167 4.28 -8.16 20.50
C GLY A 167 3.23 -8.73 19.54
N VAL A 168 3.55 -8.81 18.26
CA VAL A 168 2.71 -9.46 17.25
C VAL A 168 2.94 -10.96 17.36
N GLY A 169 2.17 -11.61 18.23
CA GLY A 169 2.26 -13.03 18.56
C GLY A 169 1.70 -13.95 17.47
N ILE A 170 2.03 -13.70 16.20
CA ILE A 170 1.66 -14.59 15.10
C ILE A 170 2.89 -15.39 14.71
N ASP A 171 2.78 -16.69 14.92
CA ASP A 171 3.72 -17.66 14.40
C ASP A 171 3.34 -17.94 12.94
N PHE A 172 4.15 -17.48 12.01
CA PHE A 172 4.01 -17.78 10.58
C PHE A 172 4.73 -19.07 10.18
N ALA A 173 5.46 -19.71 11.10
CA ALA A 173 6.09 -20.99 10.84
C ALA A 173 5.03 -22.06 10.63
N GLY A 174 4.97 -22.60 9.41
CA GLY A 174 4.00 -23.65 9.07
C GLY A 174 2.92 -23.24 8.05
N TYR A 175 3.02 -22.04 7.48
CA TYR A 175 2.24 -21.68 6.29
C TYR A 175 2.94 -22.13 5.01
#